data_ae6e2e062fba060d3392d8b4d8d6b4f6
#
_entry.id   ae6e2e062fba060d3392d8b4d8d6b4f6
#
_cell.length_a   1.000
_cell.length_b   1.000
_cell.length_c   1.000
_cell.angle_alpha   90.00
_cell.angle_beta   90.00
_cell.angle_gamma   90.00
#
_symmetry.space_group_name_H-M   'P 1'
#
loop_
_entity.id
_entity.type
_entity.pdbx_description
1 polymer ?
#
loop_
_entity_poly.entity_id
_entity_poly.type
_entity_poly.pdbx_seq_one_letter_code
_entity_poly.pdbx_strand_id
1 'polypeptide(L)'
;MLRRKDKGFTLIELLIVVAIIGIIAAIAIPNLLNAIDRGKQKRTMADIRSIGTACEEYSIDLNVYPVASSMAALEPVIEPLYIRQAPPSDGWNRTLVVASTNTEYTICSNGKDGSGSCAGDSLGPTTSFNDSITFANGQFVSWPEGQQR
;
A
#
# COMPACT_ATOMS: atom_id res chain seq x y z
N MET A 1 39.27 -47.48 -22.71
CA MET A 1 38.06 -46.64 -22.48
C MET A 1 37.52 -46.94 -21.10
N LEU A 2 37.79 -46.07 -20.10
CA LEU A 2 37.30 -46.25 -18.74
C LEU A 2 35.85 -45.72 -18.68
N ARG A 3 34.91 -46.61 -18.51
CA ARG A 3 33.49 -46.31 -18.32
C ARG A 3 33.31 -45.66 -16.93
N ARG A 4 33.07 -44.35 -16.87
CA ARG A 4 32.66 -43.64 -15.64
C ARG A 4 31.36 -44.29 -15.15
N LYS A 5 31.38 -44.88 -13.95
CA LYS A 5 30.17 -45.28 -13.26
C LYS A 5 29.47 -44.00 -12.79
N ASP A 6 28.44 -43.60 -13.45
CA ASP A 6 27.53 -42.56 -12.95
C ASP A 6 26.86 -43.06 -11.69
N LYS A 7 27.20 -42.47 -10.54
CA LYS A 7 26.52 -42.76 -9.28
C LYS A 7 25.18 -42.09 -9.30
N GLY A 8 24.09 -42.86 -9.33
CA GLY A 8 22.74 -42.36 -9.24
C GLY A 8 22.46 -41.79 -7.85
N PHE A 9 21.50 -40.88 -7.77
CA PHE A 9 21.00 -40.30 -6.54
C PHE A 9 20.23 -41.34 -5.71
N THR A 10 20.44 -41.37 -4.41
CA THR A 10 19.68 -42.24 -3.50
C THR A 10 18.33 -41.56 -3.13
N LEU A 11 17.32 -42.37 -2.86
CA LEU A 11 16.02 -41.89 -2.45
C LEU A 11 16.09 -41.10 -1.14
N ILE A 12 16.97 -41.49 -0.22
CA ILE A 12 17.17 -40.80 1.05
C ILE A 12 17.82 -39.41 0.88
N GLU A 13 18.77 -39.25 -0.04
CA GLU A 13 19.36 -37.93 -0.35
C GLU A 13 18.32 -36.97 -0.86
N LEU A 14 17.41 -37.43 -1.74
CA LEU A 14 16.32 -36.59 -2.23
C LEU A 14 15.36 -36.23 -1.11
N LEU A 15 15.05 -37.18 -0.24
CA LEU A 15 14.09 -37.00 0.86
C LEU A 15 14.60 -35.97 1.89
N ILE A 16 15.88 -36.01 2.23
CA ILE A 16 16.52 -35.04 3.14
C ILE A 16 16.47 -33.63 2.53
N VAL A 17 16.80 -33.50 1.24
CA VAL A 17 16.80 -32.19 0.55
C VAL A 17 15.40 -31.56 0.57
N VAL A 18 14.37 -32.33 0.23
CA VAL A 18 12.97 -31.85 0.24
C VAL A 18 12.54 -31.46 1.66
N ALA A 19 12.94 -32.22 2.69
CA ALA A 19 12.64 -31.89 4.07
C ALA A 19 13.28 -30.56 4.50
N ILE A 20 14.55 -30.34 4.16
CA ILE A 20 15.25 -29.08 4.47
C ILE A 20 14.61 -27.89 3.75
N ILE A 21 14.30 -28.04 2.45
CA ILE A 21 13.61 -27.00 1.68
C ILE A 21 12.26 -26.65 2.32
N GLY A 22 11.49 -27.66 2.76
CA GLY A 22 10.22 -27.49 3.43
C GLY A 22 10.34 -26.66 4.72
N ILE A 23 11.34 -26.93 5.55
CA ILE A 23 11.61 -26.18 6.79
C ILE A 23 11.96 -24.72 6.48
N ILE A 24 12.86 -24.49 5.53
CA ILE A 24 13.27 -23.13 5.14
C ILE A 24 12.08 -22.37 4.57
N ALA A 25 11.30 -22.98 3.69
CA ALA A 25 10.12 -22.37 3.09
C ALA A 25 9.07 -22.00 4.14
N ALA A 26 8.83 -22.85 5.14
CA ALA A 26 7.87 -22.60 6.22
C ALA A 26 8.20 -21.31 7.01
N ILE A 27 9.47 -20.96 7.18
CA ILE A 27 9.91 -19.76 7.87
C ILE A 27 10.01 -18.57 6.92
N ALA A 28 10.46 -18.79 5.68
CA ALA A 28 10.74 -17.71 4.73
C ALA A 28 9.48 -17.10 4.11
N ILE A 29 8.47 -17.92 3.79
CA ILE A 29 7.25 -17.46 3.09
C ILE A 29 6.48 -16.41 3.90
N PRO A 30 6.11 -16.61 5.18
CA PRO A 30 5.36 -15.61 5.93
C PRO A 30 6.14 -14.32 6.12
N ASN A 31 7.46 -14.39 6.32
CA ASN A 31 8.31 -13.21 6.43
C ASN A 31 8.38 -12.41 5.12
N LEU A 32 8.43 -13.10 3.97
CA LEU A 32 8.41 -12.48 2.65
C LEU A 32 7.07 -11.79 2.39
N LEU A 33 5.94 -12.43 2.71
CA LEU A 33 4.61 -11.84 2.55
C LEU A 33 4.47 -10.55 3.37
N ASN A 34 4.91 -10.56 4.62
CA ASN A 34 4.91 -9.36 5.47
C ASN A 34 5.80 -8.24 4.90
N ALA A 35 6.95 -8.59 4.32
CA ALA A 35 7.83 -7.59 3.69
C ALA A 35 7.19 -6.97 2.43
N ILE A 36 6.49 -7.77 1.62
CA ILE A 36 5.72 -7.30 0.46
C ILE A 36 4.60 -6.36 0.91
N ASP A 37 3.82 -6.72 1.93
CA ASP A 37 2.73 -5.89 2.42
C ASP A 37 3.24 -4.56 3.00
N ARG A 38 4.37 -4.55 3.72
CA ARG A 38 5.03 -3.30 4.14
C ARG A 38 5.46 -2.42 2.97
N GLY A 39 5.95 -3.03 1.89
CA GLY A 39 6.29 -2.31 0.66
C GLY A 39 5.06 -1.65 0.03
N LYS A 40 3.96 -2.39 -0.06
CA LYS A 40 2.66 -1.90 -0.56
C LYS A 40 2.12 -0.75 0.29
N GLN A 41 2.18 -0.88 1.61
CA GLN A 41 1.75 0.14 2.56
C GLN A 41 2.54 1.44 2.41
N LYS A 42 3.88 1.36 2.31
CA LYS A 42 4.74 2.53 2.09
C LYS A 42 4.46 3.21 0.75
N ARG A 43 4.22 2.41 -0.31
CA ARG A 43 3.81 2.94 -1.60
C ARG A 43 2.48 3.68 -1.49
N THR A 44 1.48 3.10 -0.84
CA THR A 44 0.17 3.73 -0.60
C THR A 44 0.32 5.08 0.10
N MET A 45 1.15 5.15 1.15
CA MET A 45 1.41 6.43 1.83
C MET A 45 2.04 7.48 0.91
N ALA A 46 3.00 7.07 0.09
CA ALA A 46 3.63 7.98 -0.87
C ALA A 46 2.64 8.48 -1.92
N ASP A 47 1.81 7.58 -2.45
CA ASP A 47 0.78 7.88 -3.45
C ASP A 47 -0.27 8.87 -2.88
N ILE A 48 -0.80 8.58 -1.69
CA ILE A 48 -1.75 9.47 -0.99
C ILE A 48 -1.13 10.84 -0.70
N ARG A 49 0.12 10.87 -0.26
CA ARG A 49 0.82 12.13 0.01
C ARG A 49 1.01 12.96 -1.27
N SER A 50 1.32 12.32 -2.40
CA SER A 50 1.50 13.03 -3.66
C SER A 50 0.19 13.70 -4.14
N ILE A 51 -0.95 13.00 -3.98
CA ILE A 51 -2.27 13.55 -4.29
C ILE A 51 -2.60 14.70 -3.33
N GLY A 52 -2.33 14.51 -2.03
CA GLY A 52 -2.52 15.56 -1.03
C GLY A 52 -1.73 16.81 -1.33
N THR A 53 -0.46 16.67 -1.72
CA THR A 53 0.37 17.82 -2.14
C THR A 53 -0.23 18.54 -3.34
N ALA A 54 -0.77 17.83 -4.33
CA ALA A 54 -1.46 18.44 -5.46
C ALA A 54 -2.73 19.22 -5.04
N CYS A 55 -3.47 18.72 -4.05
CA CYS A 55 -4.61 19.44 -3.49
C CYS A 55 -4.18 20.72 -2.75
N GLU A 56 -3.05 20.68 -2.03
CA GLU A 56 -2.49 21.87 -1.38
C GLU A 56 -2.02 22.91 -2.40
N GLU A 57 -1.32 22.49 -3.46
CA GLU A 57 -0.90 23.38 -4.55
C GLU A 57 -2.10 24.04 -5.24
N TYR A 58 -3.16 23.27 -5.51
CA TYR A 58 -4.42 23.80 -6.02
C TYR A 58 -5.00 24.85 -5.07
N SER A 59 -4.96 24.61 -3.76
CA SER A 59 -5.51 25.54 -2.77
C SER A 59 -4.71 26.83 -2.64
N ILE A 60 -3.40 26.77 -2.89
CA ILE A 60 -2.54 27.98 -2.92
C ILE A 60 -2.93 28.88 -4.08
N ASP A 61 -3.24 28.31 -5.24
CA ASP A 61 -3.57 29.10 -6.44
C ASP A 61 -4.99 29.67 -6.41
N LEU A 62 -5.96 28.92 -5.86
CA LEU A 62 -7.39 29.25 -5.94
C LEU A 62 -8.04 29.64 -4.61
N ASN A 63 -7.30 29.56 -3.50
CA ASN A 63 -7.78 29.79 -2.12
C ASN A 63 -8.93 28.86 -1.68
N VAL A 64 -9.12 27.73 -2.36
CA VAL A 64 -10.10 26.69 -2.03
C VAL A 64 -9.52 25.33 -2.42
N TYR A 65 -9.90 24.26 -1.72
CA TYR A 65 -9.55 22.91 -2.13
C TYR A 65 -10.42 22.42 -3.31
N PRO A 66 -9.92 21.47 -4.12
CA PRO A 66 -10.67 20.90 -5.23
C PRO A 66 -11.85 20.09 -4.68
N VAL A 67 -13.08 20.39 -5.10
CA VAL A 67 -14.27 19.65 -4.65
C VAL A 67 -14.41 18.34 -5.40
N ALA A 68 -14.37 17.24 -4.67
CA ALA A 68 -14.50 15.90 -5.23
C ALA A 68 -15.09 14.90 -4.21
N SER A 69 -15.93 14.00 -4.66
CA SER A 69 -16.48 12.90 -3.85
C SER A 69 -15.91 11.53 -4.20
N SER A 70 -14.96 11.48 -5.14
CA SER A 70 -14.29 10.25 -5.58
C SER A 70 -12.96 10.58 -6.26
N MET A 71 -12.09 9.58 -6.39
CA MET A 71 -10.83 9.75 -7.11
C MET A 71 -11.04 10.14 -8.57
N ALA A 72 -11.98 9.49 -9.25
CA ALA A 72 -12.31 9.80 -10.65
C ALA A 72 -12.86 11.24 -10.86
N ALA A 73 -13.44 11.86 -9.83
CA ALA A 73 -13.86 13.25 -9.87
C ALA A 73 -12.73 14.23 -9.57
N LEU A 74 -11.73 13.80 -8.77
CA LEU A 74 -10.58 14.60 -8.39
C LEU A 74 -9.54 14.68 -9.52
N GLU A 75 -9.24 13.55 -10.17
CA GLU A 75 -8.24 13.43 -11.24
C GLU A 75 -8.30 14.57 -12.25
N PRO A 76 -9.41 14.85 -12.95
CA PRO A 76 -9.45 15.88 -13.98
C PRO A 76 -9.29 17.31 -13.44
N VAL A 77 -9.39 17.51 -12.13
CA VAL A 77 -9.24 18.82 -11.49
C VAL A 77 -7.77 19.12 -11.17
N ILE A 78 -7.02 18.09 -10.73
CA ILE A 78 -5.63 18.25 -10.34
C ILE A 78 -4.64 17.89 -11.47
N GLU A 79 -5.07 17.11 -12.46
CA GLU A 79 -4.23 16.76 -13.62
C GLU A 79 -4.41 17.73 -14.81
N PRO A 80 -3.39 17.93 -15.60
CA PRO A 80 -1.97 17.59 -15.39
C PRO A 80 -1.20 18.68 -14.66
N LEU A 81 -1.89 19.72 -14.16
CA LEU A 81 -1.27 20.98 -13.71
C LEU A 81 -0.53 20.83 -12.38
N TYR A 82 -1.18 20.19 -11.39
CA TYR A 82 -0.65 20.03 -10.04
C TYR A 82 0.00 18.64 -9.82
N ILE A 83 -0.45 17.64 -10.56
CA ILE A 83 0.16 16.34 -10.61
C ILE A 83 0.08 15.80 -12.04
N ARG A 84 1.17 15.24 -12.53
CA ARG A 84 1.17 14.75 -13.91
C ARG A 84 0.15 13.62 -14.14
N GLN A 85 0.07 12.71 -13.20
CA GLN A 85 -0.86 11.61 -13.17
C GLN A 85 -1.07 11.17 -11.73
N ALA A 86 -2.29 11.26 -11.25
CA ALA A 86 -2.65 10.85 -9.91
C ALA A 86 -2.83 9.31 -9.86
N PRO A 87 -2.23 8.62 -8.89
CA PRO A 87 -2.44 7.18 -8.72
C PRO A 87 -3.87 6.91 -8.25
N PRO A 88 -4.71 6.19 -9.03
CA PRO A 88 -6.11 5.97 -8.69
C PRO A 88 -6.30 4.88 -7.62
N SER A 89 -5.28 4.07 -7.36
CA SER A 89 -5.36 2.92 -6.48
C SER A 89 -4.17 2.83 -5.54
N ASP A 90 -4.39 2.18 -4.40
CA ASP A 90 -3.37 1.89 -3.41
C ASP A 90 -2.42 0.74 -3.81
N GLY A 91 -1.49 0.39 -2.95
CA GLY A 91 -0.53 -0.70 -3.16
C GLY A 91 -1.13 -2.09 -3.24
N TRP A 92 -2.37 -2.29 -2.80
CA TRP A 92 -3.14 -3.53 -2.94
C TRP A 92 -4.10 -3.51 -4.11
N ASN A 93 -3.99 -2.49 -4.99
CA ASN A 93 -4.80 -2.30 -6.19
C ASN A 93 -6.29 -2.02 -5.89
N ARG A 94 -6.56 -1.35 -4.78
CA ARG A 94 -7.90 -0.88 -4.40
C ARG A 94 -8.00 0.60 -4.66
N THR A 95 -9.16 1.05 -5.13
CA THR A 95 -9.41 2.47 -5.41
C THR A 95 -9.28 3.29 -4.13
N LEU A 96 -8.56 4.41 -4.21
CA LEU A 96 -8.47 5.38 -3.13
C LEU A 96 -9.83 6.08 -2.94
N VAL A 97 -10.19 6.28 -1.70
CA VAL A 97 -11.40 7.04 -1.34
C VAL A 97 -11.03 8.50 -1.15
N VAL A 98 -11.80 9.38 -1.77
CA VAL A 98 -11.62 10.82 -1.67
C VAL A 98 -12.93 11.47 -1.25
N ALA A 99 -12.85 12.37 -0.28
CA ALA A 99 -13.90 13.27 0.10
C ALA A 99 -13.30 14.66 0.27
N SER A 100 -13.69 15.59 -0.57
CA SER A 100 -13.12 16.95 -0.55
C SER A 100 -14.21 17.99 -0.78
N THR A 101 -14.12 19.06 0.01
CA THR A 101 -14.96 20.26 -0.05
C THR A 101 -14.06 21.47 -0.31
N ASN A 102 -14.64 22.67 -0.38
CA ASN A 102 -13.83 23.89 -0.56
C ASN A 102 -12.90 24.20 0.62
N THR A 103 -13.14 23.63 1.80
CA THR A 103 -12.44 23.98 3.05
C THR A 103 -11.58 22.85 3.60
N GLU A 104 -11.81 21.63 3.19
CA GLU A 104 -11.10 20.45 3.69
C GLU A 104 -11.09 19.33 2.67
N TYR A 105 -10.10 18.46 2.77
CA TYR A 105 -10.03 17.24 1.97
C TYR A 105 -9.53 16.07 2.80
N THR A 106 -9.97 14.88 2.41
CA THR A 106 -9.52 13.60 2.96
C THR A 106 -9.27 12.62 1.83
N ILE A 107 -8.12 11.98 1.86
CA ILE A 107 -7.73 10.92 0.94
C ILE A 107 -7.36 9.70 1.77
N CYS A 108 -7.92 8.55 1.42
CA CYS A 108 -7.80 7.37 2.26
C CYS A 108 -7.66 6.08 1.44
N SER A 109 -6.89 5.14 1.96
CA SER A 109 -6.90 3.73 1.57
C SER A 109 -7.61 2.92 2.65
N ASN A 110 -8.47 2.00 2.25
CA ASN A 110 -9.19 1.09 3.15
C ASN A 110 -8.35 -0.11 3.61
N GLY A 111 -7.03 -0.07 3.41
CA GLY A 111 -6.13 -1.14 3.82
C GLY A 111 -6.16 -2.39 2.95
N LYS A 112 -5.46 -3.43 3.40
CA LYS A 112 -5.23 -4.66 2.62
C LYS A 112 -6.52 -5.43 2.33
N ASP A 113 -7.45 -5.53 3.27
CA ASP A 113 -8.73 -6.26 3.08
C ASP A 113 -9.83 -5.39 2.46
N GLY A 114 -9.64 -4.05 2.43
CA GLY A 114 -10.59 -3.09 1.89
C GLY A 114 -11.81 -2.84 2.77
N SER A 115 -11.76 -3.27 4.03
CA SER A 115 -12.84 -3.11 5.01
C SER A 115 -12.64 -1.88 5.91
N GLY A 116 -11.48 -1.23 5.85
CA GLY A 116 -11.20 0.00 6.60
C GLY A 116 -12.23 1.09 6.29
N SER A 117 -12.59 1.87 7.28
CA SER A 117 -13.50 2.99 7.15
C SER A 117 -12.73 4.30 7.17
N CYS A 118 -12.70 4.99 6.06
CA CYS A 118 -12.06 6.29 5.95
C CYS A 118 -12.69 7.38 6.83
N ALA A 119 -13.90 7.15 7.34
CA ALA A 119 -14.67 8.14 8.10
C ALA A 119 -14.70 7.92 9.61
N GLY A 120 -14.08 6.85 10.14
CA GLY A 120 -14.30 6.53 11.56
C GLY A 120 -13.30 5.59 12.21
N ASP A 121 -12.34 5.07 11.50
CA ASP A 121 -11.33 4.24 12.10
C ASP A 121 -10.29 5.08 12.84
N SER A 122 -9.65 4.45 13.79
CA SER A 122 -8.72 5.01 14.76
C SER A 122 -7.87 6.17 14.22
N LEU A 123 -8.07 7.35 14.75
CA LEU A 123 -7.11 8.44 14.59
C LEU A 123 -5.80 8.03 15.26
N GLY A 124 -4.70 8.13 14.52
CA GLY A 124 -3.37 7.84 15.05
C GLY A 124 -2.68 6.63 14.43
N PRO A 125 -1.71 6.07 15.15
CA PRO A 125 -0.90 4.96 14.64
C PRO A 125 -1.70 3.66 14.58
N THR A 126 -1.54 2.94 13.46
CA THR A 126 -2.16 1.63 13.21
C THR A 126 -1.12 0.53 13.20
N THR A 127 -1.51 -0.69 13.56
CA THR A 127 -0.60 -1.85 13.65
C THR A 127 -1.00 -3.03 12.76
N SER A 128 -2.10 -2.90 12.03
CA SER A 128 -2.57 -3.92 11.07
C SER A 128 -2.49 -3.43 9.63
N PHE A 129 -2.16 -4.32 8.71
CA PHE A 129 -2.23 -4.03 7.27
C PHE A 129 -3.66 -3.77 6.78
N ASN A 130 -4.67 -4.20 7.55
CA ASN A 130 -6.07 -4.02 7.23
C ASN A 130 -6.60 -2.63 7.64
N ASP A 131 -5.87 -1.95 8.52
CA ASP A 131 -6.28 -0.61 8.98
C ASP A 131 -6.18 0.41 7.84
N SER A 132 -7.05 1.41 7.89
CA SER A 132 -7.05 2.50 6.92
C SER A 132 -5.82 3.41 7.07
N ILE A 133 -5.36 3.94 5.94
CA ILE A 133 -4.33 5.00 5.89
C ILE A 133 -5.03 6.26 5.41
N THR A 134 -5.09 7.26 6.25
CA THR A 134 -5.85 8.50 6.00
C THR A 134 -4.94 9.71 6.04
N PHE A 135 -5.04 10.54 5.02
CA PHE A 135 -4.36 11.83 4.91
C PHE A 135 -5.42 12.91 4.73
N ALA A 136 -5.36 13.95 5.56
CA ALA A 136 -6.32 15.04 5.53
C ALA A 136 -5.62 16.37 5.82
N ASN A 137 -5.96 17.39 5.05
CA ASN A 137 -5.50 18.77 5.27
C ASN A 137 -3.98 18.87 5.52
N GLY A 138 -3.18 18.23 4.65
CA GLY A 138 -1.71 18.30 4.68
C GLY A 138 -1.00 17.32 5.64
N GLN A 139 -1.73 16.48 6.38
CA GLN A 139 -1.10 15.56 7.34
C GLN A 139 -1.75 14.17 7.37
N PHE A 140 -0.96 13.16 7.80
CA PHE A 140 -1.52 11.85 8.10
C PHE A 140 -2.32 11.90 9.39
N VAL A 141 -3.56 11.45 9.33
CA VAL A 141 -4.49 11.34 10.47
C VAL A 141 -4.49 9.91 11.02
N SER A 142 -4.33 8.94 10.12
CA SER A 142 -4.12 7.53 10.44
C SER A 142 -2.93 7.01 9.62
N TRP A 143 -1.95 6.43 10.30
CA TRP A 143 -0.71 5.97 9.66
C TRP A 143 -0.17 4.68 10.29
N PRO A 144 0.49 3.83 9.50
CA PRO A 144 1.13 2.62 10.00
C PRO A 144 2.35 2.95 10.87
N GLU A 145 2.41 2.39 12.06
CA GLU A 145 3.54 2.52 13.00
C GLU A 145 3.95 1.17 13.57
N GLY A 146 5.25 0.99 13.79
CA GLY A 146 5.80 -0.22 14.40
C GLY A 146 5.71 -1.47 13.52
N GLN A 147 5.53 -2.62 14.17
CA GLN A 147 5.36 -3.90 13.46
C GLN A 147 3.90 -4.10 13.06
N GLN A 148 3.66 -4.12 11.77
CA GLN A 148 2.36 -4.42 11.19
C GLN A 148 2.09 -5.95 11.20
N ARG A 149 0.85 -6.35 11.42
CA ARG A 149 0.39 -7.75 11.45
C ARG A 149 -0.80 -7.99 10.52
#